data_6871824785ac9a2dfe748d9d168d4ac3
#
_entry.id   6871824785ac9a2dfe748d9d168d4ac3
#
_cell.length_a   1.000
_cell.length_b   1.000
_cell.length_c   1.000
_cell.angle_alpha   90.00
_cell.angle_beta   90.00
_cell.angle_gamma   90.00
#
_symmetry.space_group_name_H-M   'P 1'
#
loop_
_entity.id
_entity.type
_entity.pdbx_description
1 polymer ?
#
loop_
_entity_poly.entity_id
_entity_poly.type
_entity_poly.pdbx_seq_one_letter_code
_entity_poly.pdbx_strand_id
1 'polypeptide(L)'
;MFRYETHLHTAPVSRCAGASVERTITFYSRLGYAGVFITNHFIDGNINIDRSLPYAEKLAFYRSDYDNAVKLGRELGISVFFGVEMTYDGTDFLVYGLSPEWYEAHPEIEGMKKSALLALLAENGALIIHAHPFHHNRFIDHIRLYPNLVHGVEIFNACRAPEANAMAELYAKHYGLIPFAGSDNHSAEERPMLAGMLSSEPIKDEADFVRRCKNGELEIFKLENPQKDQ
;
A
#
# COMPACT_ATOMS: atom_id res chain seq x y z
N MET A 1 -19.43 7.10 -7.40
CA MET A 1 -18.11 6.47 -7.41
C MET A 1 -17.44 6.68 -6.06
N PHE A 2 -16.86 5.64 -5.49
CA PHE A 2 -16.24 5.60 -4.18
C PHE A 2 -14.70 5.60 -4.33
N ARG A 3 -14.01 6.56 -3.71
CA ARG A 3 -12.55 6.69 -3.78
C ARG A 3 -11.87 5.96 -2.66
N TYR A 4 -10.80 5.23 -2.98
CA TYR A 4 -9.98 4.50 -2.01
C TYR A 4 -8.52 4.88 -2.19
N GLU A 5 -7.88 5.35 -1.09
CA GLU A 5 -6.43 5.45 -1.04
C GLU A 5 -5.85 4.07 -0.80
N THR A 6 -4.91 3.69 -1.63
CA THR A 6 -4.41 2.31 -1.64
C THR A 6 -2.95 2.19 -1.26
N HIS A 7 -2.21 3.31 -1.17
CA HIS A 7 -0.81 3.32 -0.80
C HIS A 7 -0.51 4.52 0.08
N LEU A 8 -0.45 4.30 1.39
CA LEU A 8 -0.15 5.35 2.35
C LEU A 8 0.63 4.84 3.57
N HIS A 9 1.39 5.76 4.16
CA HIS A 9 2.24 5.53 5.32
C HIS A 9 1.87 6.44 6.47
N THR A 10 1.98 5.91 7.70
CA THR A 10 1.69 6.65 8.93
C THR A 10 2.83 6.52 9.94
N ALA A 11 3.00 7.57 10.74
CA ALA A 11 3.89 7.55 11.89
C ALA A 11 3.12 7.07 13.14
N PRO A 12 3.78 6.30 14.05
CA PRO A 12 5.22 6.09 14.11
C PRO A 12 5.73 4.84 13.37
N VAL A 13 4.88 4.02 12.75
CA VAL A 13 5.26 2.71 12.20
C VAL A 13 6.21 2.86 11.02
N SER A 14 5.84 3.59 9.98
CA SER A 14 6.76 3.89 8.87
C SER A 14 7.72 5.00 9.25
N ARG A 15 9.03 4.74 9.23
CA ARG A 15 10.08 5.71 9.61
C ARG A 15 10.10 6.95 8.72
N CYS A 16 9.70 6.80 7.46
CA CYS A 16 9.65 7.90 6.48
C CYS A 16 8.36 8.74 6.58
N ALA A 17 7.35 8.30 7.34
CA ALA A 17 6.11 9.04 7.48
C ALA A 17 6.26 10.22 8.45
N GLY A 18 5.81 11.40 8.01
CA GLY A 18 5.74 12.62 8.83
C GLY A 18 4.36 12.90 9.41
N ALA A 19 3.32 12.18 8.98
CA ALA A 19 1.96 12.34 9.45
C ALA A 19 1.53 11.21 10.38
N SER A 20 0.87 11.56 11.50
CA SER A 20 0.26 10.58 12.41
C SER A 20 -0.97 9.93 11.77
N VAL A 21 -1.40 8.80 12.32
CA VAL A 21 -2.67 8.14 11.97
C VAL A 21 -3.83 9.13 12.04
N GLU A 22 -3.94 9.90 13.14
CA GLU A 22 -5.03 10.85 13.33
C GLU A 22 -5.07 11.92 12.24
N ARG A 23 -3.93 12.53 11.93
CA ARG A 23 -3.81 13.55 10.88
C ARG A 23 -4.19 12.95 9.52
N THR A 24 -3.69 11.76 9.20
CA THR A 24 -3.91 11.10 7.93
C THR A 24 -5.37 10.69 7.73
N ILE A 25 -5.98 10.00 8.69
CA ILE A 25 -7.37 9.54 8.57
C ILE A 25 -8.34 10.72 8.52
N THR A 26 -8.10 11.76 9.35
CA THR A 26 -8.89 12.99 9.31
C THR A 26 -8.80 13.68 7.94
N PHE A 27 -7.61 13.75 7.35
CA PHE A 27 -7.40 14.31 6.01
C PHE A 27 -8.23 13.59 4.94
N TYR A 28 -8.11 12.26 4.83
CA TYR A 28 -8.84 11.49 3.82
C TYR A 28 -10.36 11.50 4.04
N SER A 29 -10.83 11.49 5.30
CA SER A 29 -12.25 11.65 5.63
C SER A 29 -12.78 12.99 5.14
N ARG A 30 -12.07 14.10 5.40
CA ARG A 30 -12.47 15.46 4.95
C ARG A 30 -12.52 15.58 3.42
N LEU A 31 -11.68 14.85 2.71
CA LEU A 31 -11.69 14.79 1.24
C LEU A 31 -12.81 13.91 0.68
N GLY A 32 -13.60 13.25 1.53
CA GLY A 32 -14.71 12.38 1.13
C GLY A 32 -14.25 11.08 0.48
N TYR A 33 -13.12 10.51 0.94
CA TYR A 33 -12.75 9.14 0.58
C TYR A 33 -13.67 8.15 1.27
N ALA A 34 -14.04 7.10 0.57
CA ALA A 34 -14.83 6.00 1.14
C ALA A 34 -13.98 5.09 2.04
N GLY A 35 -12.70 4.99 1.74
CA GLY A 35 -11.77 4.22 2.56
C GLY A 35 -10.30 4.43 2.22
N VAL A 36 -9.46 3.92 3.10
CA VAL A 36 -8.00 3.94 2.98
C VAL A 36 -7.43 2.57 3.35
N PHE A 37 -6.36 2.17 2.69
CA PHE A 37 -5.54 1.03 3.08
C PHE A 37 -4.30 1.52 3.82
N ILE A 38 -4.09 1.06 5.04
CA ILE A 38 -2.84 1.32 5.78
C ILE A 38 -1.80 0.34 5.26
N THR A 39 -0.83 0.84 4.49
CA THR A 39 0.22 0.05 3.84
C THR A 39 1.61 0.46 4.33
N ASN A 40 1.76 0.59 5.63
CA ASN A 40 3.05 0.88 6.24
C ASN A 40 4.13 -0.11 5.79
N HIS A 41 5.39 0.32 5.80
CA HIS A 41 6.52 -0.58 5.56
C HIS A 41 6.49 -1.74 6.55
N PHE A 42 6.51 -2.96 6.01
CA PHE A 42 6.51 -4.17 6.81
C PHE A 42 7.87 -4.40 7.51
N ILE A 43 7.98 -5.45 8.28
CA ILE A 43 9.11 -5.78 9.17
C ILE A 43 10.46 -5.78 8.45
N ASP A 44 10.50 -6.11 7.15
CA ASP A 44 11.71 -6.11 6.31
C ASP A 44 12.00 -4.74 5.65
N GLY A 45 11.05 -3.81 5.71
CA GLY A 45 11.13 -2.49 5.09
C GLY A 45 11.64 -1.36 5.99
N ASN A 46 11.25 -0.12 5.67
CA ASN A 46 11.64 1.09 6.41
C ASN A 46 10.74 1.33 7.65
N ILE A 47 10.60 0.31 8.47
CA ILE A 47 9.85 0.35 9.73
C ILE A 47 10.68 0.97 10.86
N ASN A 48 10.02 1.65 11.79
CA ASN A 48 10.67 2.32 12.94
C ASN A 48 10.71 1.42 14.19
N ILE A 49 11.37 0.27 14.07
CA ILE A 49 11.44 -0.72 15.15
C ILE A 49 12.85 -1.30 15.27
N ASP A 50 13.18 -1.79 16.45
CA ASP A 50 14.38 -2.63 16.66
C ASP A 50 14.14 -4.02 16.02
N ARG A 51 14.94 -4.32 15.01
CA ARG A 51 14.84 -5.57 14.26
C ARG A 51 15.26 -6.82 15.05
N SER A 52 15.92 -6.66 16.20
CA SER A 52 16.29 -7.77 17.09
C SER A 52 15.14 -8.31 17.92
N LEU A 53 14.02 -7.58 17.98
CA LEU A 53 12.82 -8.01 18.71
C LEU A 53 12.22 -9.29 18.12
N PRO A 54 11.53 -10.10 18.94
CA PRO A 54 10.75 -11.23 18.46
C PRO A 54 9.72 -10.81 17.40
N TYR A 55 9.45 -11.71 16.43
CA TYR A 55 8.49 -11.44 15.34
C TYR A 55 7.14 -10.93 15.85
N ALA A 56 6.58 -11.55 16.90
CA ALA A 56 5.29 -11.17 17.47
C ALA A 56 5.28 -9.71 17.98
N GLU A 57 6.37 -9.24 18.59
CA GLU A 57 6.49 -7.85 19.05
C GLU A 57 6.61 -6.88 17.88
N LYS A 58 7.37 -7.25 16.84
CA LYS A 58 7.46 -6.47 15.61
C LYS A 58 6.11 -6.34 14.91
N LEU A 59 5.37 -7.44 14.82
CA LEU A 59 4.04 -7.43 14.21
C LEU A 59 3.02 -6.65 15.03
N ALA A 60 3.04 -6.76 16.37
CA ALA A 60 2.19 -5.97 17.26
C ALA A 60 2.43 -4.46 17.08
N PHE A 61 3.69 -4.05 16.96
CA PHE A 61 4.02 -2.66 16.64
C PHE A 61 3.51 -2.27 15.24
N TYR A 62 3.74 -3.09 14.22
CA TYR A 62 3.29 -2.85 12.85
C TYR A 62 1.79 -2.59 12.79
N ARG A 63 0.98 -3.46 13.41
CA ARG A 63 -0.48 -3.35 13.38
C ARG A 63 -1.04 -2.21 14.23
N SER A 64 -0.25 -1.61 15.14
CA SER A 64 -0.73 -0.58 16.06
C SER A 64 -1.33 0.64 15.34
N ASP A 65 -0.73 1.09 14.25
CA ASP A 65 -1.26 2.19 13.43
C ASP A 65 -2.58 1.80 12.74
N TYR A 66 -2.68 0.57 12.22
CA TYR A 66 -3.92 0.05 11.64
C TYR A 66 -5.04 -0.03 12.69
N ASP A 67 -4.77 -0.60 13.86
CA ASP A 67 -5.75 -0.74 14.94
C ASP A 67 -6.26 0.63 15.42
N ASN A 68 -5.38 1.63 15.48
CA ASN A 68 -5.75 3.01 15.80
C ASN A 68 -6.54 3.67 14.66
N ALA A 69 -6.12 3.45 13.40
CA ALA A 69 -6.82 3.97 12.24
C ALA A 69 -8.24 3.42 12.11
N VAL A 70 -8.46 2.13 12.40
CA VAL A 70 -9.80 1.50 12.40
C VAL A 70 -10.73 2.15 13.42
N LYS A 71 -10.23 2.44 14.64
CA LYS A 71 -11.05 3.12 15.68
C LYS A 71 -11.46 4.50 15.21
N LEU A 72 -10.50 5.29 14.76
CA LEU A 72 -10.75 6.66 14.28
C LEU A 72 -11.62 6.67 13.02
N GLY A 73 -11.40 5.73 12.10
CA GLY A 73 -12.19 5.59 10.87
C GLY A 73 -13.68 5.39 11.15
N ARG A 74 -14.02 4.59 12.17
CA ARG A 74 -15.41 4.40 12.62
C ARG A 74 -16.04 5.70 13.12
N GLU A 75 -15.28 6.51 13.84
CA GLU A 75 -15.75 7.81 14.36
C GLU A 75 -15.97 8.83 13.24
N LEU A 76 -15.12 8.80 12.21
CA LEU A 76 -15.13 9.75 11.10
C LEU A 76 -15.93 9.27 9.88
N GLY A 77 -16.49 8.05 9.91
CA GLY A 77 -17.28 7.49 8.81
C GLY A 77 -16.47 7.13 7.56
N ILE A 78 -15.19 6.79 7.70
CA ILE A 78 -14.33 6.30 6.63
C ILE A 78 -13.89 4.87 6.91
N SER A 79 -13.93 3.99 5.91
CA SER A 79 -13.48 2.61 6.04
C SER A 79 -11.95 2.55 6.08
N VAL A 80 -11.41 1.70 6.96
CA VAL A 80 -9.96 1.46 7.05
C VAL A 80 -9.69 -0.01 6.82
N PHE A 81 -8.81 -0.31 5.88
CA PHE A 81 -8.46 -1.66 5.45
C PHE A 81 -7.00 -1.94 5.75
N PHE A 82 -6.70 -3.22 5.97
CA PHE A 82 -5.34 -3.67 6.20
C PHE A 82 -4.61 -3.95 4.90
N GLY A 83 -3.35 -3.51 4.83
CA GLY A 83 -2.40 -3.83 3.78
C GLY A 83 -0.98 -3.77 4.32
N VAL A 84 -0.03 -4.20 3.54
CA VAL A 84 1.39 -4.10 3.88
C VAL A 84 2.20 -3.67 2.67
N GLU A 85 3.26 -2.90 2.88
CA GLU A 85 4.30 -2.71 1.88
C GLU A 85 5.55 -3.48 2.29
N MET A 86 5.84 -4.56 1.55
CA MET A 86 7.02 -5.41 1.75
C MET A 86 8.17 -4.94 0.89
N THR A 87 9.37 -4.86 1.47
CA THR A 87 10.58 -4.39 0.79
C THR A 87 11.55 -5.53 0.51
N TYR A 88 12.23 -5.45 -0.64
CA TYR A 88 13.35 -6.32 -0.99
C TYR A 88 14.40 -5.56 -1.79
N ASP A 89 15.51 -5.20 -1.15
CA ASP A 89 16.65 -4.51 -1.80
C ASP A 89 16.22 -3.33 -2.69
N GLY A 90 15.39 -2.43 -2.17
CA GLY A 90 14.87 -1.27 -2.89
C GLY A 90 13.75 -1.57 -3.89
N THR A 91 13.17 -2.77 -3.84
CA THR A 91 11.95 -3.15 -4.58
C THR A 91 10.83 -3.37 -3.60
N ASP A 92 9.66 -2.77 -3.84
CA ASP A 92 8.56 -2.79 -2.91
C ASP A 92 7.33 -3.47 -3.51
N PHE A 93 6.54 -4.12 -2.65
CA PHE A 93 5.33 -4.84 -3.01
C PHE A 93 4.21 -4.49 -2.05
N LEU A 94 3.10 -3.98 -2.59
CA LEU A 94 1.87 -3.83 -1.84
C LEU A 94 1.12 -5.15 -1.82
N VAL A 95 0.73 -5.59 -0.64
CA VAL A 95 0.03 -6.87 -0.42
C VAL A 95 -1.29 -6.61 0.28
N TYR A 96 -2.38 -7.11 -0.30
CA TYR A 96 -3.74 -6.95 0.20
C TYR A 96 -4.45 -8.29 0.32
N GLY A 97 -5.47 -8.36 1.16
CA GLY A 97 -6.37 -9.51 1.27
C GLY A 97 -6.03 -10.52 2.35
N LEU A 98 -4.88 -10.38 3.01
CA LEU A 98 -4.53 -11.20 4.18
C LEU A 98 -4.75 -10.38 5.46
N SER A 99 -5.35 -11.00 6.47
CA SER A 99 -5.64 -10.33 7.75
C SER A 99 -4.39 -10.25 8.64
N PRO A 100 -4.38 -9.34 9.63
CA PRO A 100 -3.33 -9.33 10.65
C PRO A 100 -3.10 -10.69 11.32
N GLU A 101 -4.16 -11.46 11.55
CA GLU A 101 -4.11 -12.79 12.19
C GLU A 101 -3.41 -13.82 11.28
N TRP A 102 -3.53 -13.66 9.94
CA TRP A 102 -2.75 -14.48 9.03
C TRP A 102 -1.25 -14.25 9.24
N TYR A 103 -0.81 -13.00 9.34
CA TYR A 103 0.59 -12.68 9.60
C TYR A 103 1.05 -13.15 10.97
N GLU A 104 0.19 -13.11 12.00
CA GLU A 104 0.50 -13.66 13.32
C GLU A 104 0.73 -15.17 13.30
N ALA A 105 -0.02 -15.89 12.47
CA ALA A 105 0.08 -17.35 12.33
C ALA A 105 1.29 -17.80 11.47
N HIS A 106 1.95 -16.88 10.75
CA HIS A 106 3.01 -17.22 9.80
C HIS A 106 4.35 -16.48 10.11
N PRO A 107 4.95 -16.69 11.29
CA PRO A 107 6.22 -16.03 11.64
C PRO A 107 7.39 -16.47 10.73
N GLU A 108 7.28 -17.62 10.06
CA GLU A 108 8.27 -18.14 9.13
C GLU A 108 8.49 -17.26 7.89
N ILE A 109 7.58 -16.32 7.59
CA ILE A 109 7.74 -15.38 6.48
C ILE A 109 8.91 -14.43 6.70
N GLU A 110 9.30 -14.21 7.96
CA GLU A 110 10.48 -13.42 8.28
C GLU A 110 11.74 -14.14 7.79
N GLY A 111 12.50 -13.47 6.94
CA GLY A 111 13.73 -14.03 6.38
C GLY A 111 13.51 -15.00 5.19
N MET A 112 12.29 -15.25 4.77
CA MET A 112 12.04 -16.04 3.57
C MET A 112 12.65 -15.40 2.32
N LYS A 113 13.14 -16.26 1.40
CA LYS A 113 13.52 -15.81 0.06
C LYS A 113 12.31 -15.15 -0.62
N LYS A 114 12.49 -13.96 -1.17
CA LYS A 114 11.37 -13.13 -1.65
C LYS A 114 10.48 -13.83 -2.67
N SER A 115 11.03 -14.59 -3.61
CA SER A 115 10.21 -15.34 -4.58
C SER A 115 9.32 -16.41 -3.93
N ALA A 116 9.81 -17.07 -2.88
CA ALA A 116 9.02 -18.06 -2.13
C ALA A 116 7.94 -17.36 -1.29
N LEU A 117 8.27 -16.22 -0.69
CA LEU A 117 7.31 -15.41 0.06
C LEU A 117 6.17 -14.93 -0.85
N LEU A 118 6.48 -14.33 -2.01
CA LEU A 118 5.45 -13.86 -2.94
C LEU A 118 4.54 -15.01 -3.43
N ALA A 119 5.12 -16.19 -3.69
CA ALA A 119 4.34 -17.38 -4.06
C ALA A 119 3.40 -17.80 -2.91
N LEU A 120 3.91 -17.89 -1.67
CA LEU A 120 3.11 -18.23 -0.49
C LEU A 120 1.94 -17.25 -0.28
N LEU A 121 2.20 -15.95 -0.39
CA LEU A 121 1.16 -14.92 -0.27
C LEU A 121 0.07 -15.08 -1.34
N ALA A 122 0.48 -15.32 -2.59
CA ALA A 122 -0.45 -15.53 -3.70
C ALA A 122 -1.31 -16.81 -3.51
N GLU A 123 -0.70 -17.91 -3.06
CA GLU A 123 -1.39 -19.19 -2.75
C GLU A 123 -2.43 -19.02 -1.62
N ASN A 124 -2.19 -18.09 -0.70
CA ASN A 124 -3.14 -17.75 0.37
C ASN A 124 -4.16 -16.66 -0.03
N GLY A 125 -4.26 -16.34 -1.32
CA GLY A 125 -5.29 -15.47 -1.87
C GLY A 125 -4.94 -13.99 -1.95
N ALA A 126 -3.76 -13.58 -1.53
CA ALA A 126 -3.34 -12.19 -1.58
C ALA A 126 -3.39 -11.61 -3.01
N LEU A 127 -3.63 -10.31 -3.09
CA LEU A 127 -3.33 -9.48 -4.24
C LEU A 127 -1.96 -8.84 -4.02
N ILE A 128 -1.03 -9.07 -4.93
CA ILE A 128 0.33 -8.54 -4.87
C ILE A 128 0.51 -7.54 -6.01
N ILE A 129 0.82 -6.30 -5.66
CA ILE A 129 1.07 -5.21 -6.60
C ILE A 129 2.55 -4.80 -6.48
N HIS A 130 3.24 -4.75 -7.61
CA HIS A 130 4.59 -4.21 -7.66
C HIS A 130 4.51 -2.69 -7.50
N ALA A 131 4.89 -2.19 -6.34
CA ALA A 131 4.86 -0.77 -6.02
C ALA A 131 5.95 -0.04 -6.81
N HIS A 132 5.62 1.11 -7.39
CA HIS A 132 6.53 2.05 -8.06
C HIS A 132 7.82 1.42 -8.65
N PRO A 133 7.75 0.41 -9.55
CA PRO A 133 8.87 -0.47 -9.93
C PRO A 133 10.07 0.26 -10.56
N PHE A 134 9.90 1.48 -11.02
CA PHE A 134 10.95 2.31 -11.60
C PHE A 134 11.36 3.48 -10.71
N HIS A 135 11.12 3.34 -9.39
CA HIS A 135 11.64 4.27 -8.42
C HIS A 135 13.17 4.29 -8.49
N HIS A 136 13.72 5.48 -8.71
CA HIS A 136 15.17 5.69 -8.73
C HIS A 136 15.61 6.46 -7.49
N ASN A 137 16.57 5.88 -6.77
CA ASN A 137 17.24 6.54 -5.66
C ASN A 137 18.71 6.09 -5.60
N ARG A 138 19.58 6.89 -4.96
CA ARG A 138 21.03 6.63 -4.90
C ARG A 138 21.41 5.31 -4.23
N PHE A 139 20.53 4.75 -3.39
CA PHE A 139 20.73 3.47 -2.73
C PHE A 139 20.16 2.27 -3.51
N ILE A 140 19.57 2.51 -4.68
CA ILE A 140 19.03 1.45 -5.55
C ILE A 140 20.05 1.18 -6.66
N ASP A 141 20.76 0.06 -6.56
CA ASP A 141 21.80 -0.32 -7.50
C ASP A 141 21.25 -0.81 -8.83
N HIS A 142 20.04 -1.42 -8.82
CA HIS A 142 19.41 -1.96 -10.01
C HIS A 142 17.91 -2.14 -9.84
N ILE A 143 17.20 -2.05 -10.94
CA ILE A 143 15.74 -2.27 -11.00
C ILE A 143 15.49 -3.76 -11.16
N ARG A 144 14.60 -4.31 -10.32
CA ARG A 144 14.15 -5.70 -10.38
C ARG A 144 12.69 -5.75 -10.80
N LEU A 145 12.36 -6.58 -11.77
CA LEU A 145 11.00 -6.79 -12.23
C LEU A 145 10.56 -8.24 -11.96
N TYR A 146 9.32 -8.40 -11.52
CA TYR A 146 8.75 -9.68 -11.09
C TYR A 146 7.43 -10.01 -11.82
N PRO A 147 7.41 -10.03 -13.18
CA PRO A 147 6.16 -10.14 -13.93
C PRO A 147 5.39 -11.45 -13.68
N ASN A 148 6.08 -12.50 -13.24
CA ASN A 148 5.47 -13.81 -12.98
C ASN A 148 5.10 -14.05 -11.51
N LEU A 149 5.37 -13.08 -10.62
CA LEU A 149 5.16 -13.22 -9.17
C LEU A 149 4.24 -12.14 -8.60
N VAL A 150 3.81 -11.19 -9.42
CA VAL A 150 2.89 -10.13 -9.04
C VAL A 150 1.62 -10.21 -9.88
N HIS A 151 0.51 -9.74 -9.34
CA HIS A 151 -0.77 -9.67 -10.04
C HIS A 151 -0.92 -8.36 -10.82
N GLY A 152 -0.33 -7.28 -10.30
CA GLY A 152 -0.46 -5.95 -10.88
C GLY A 152 0.76 -5.07 -10.64
N VAL A 153 0.70 -3.87 -11.17
CA VAL A 153 1.76 -2.86 -11.08
C VAL A 153 1.15 -1.51 -10.75
N GLU A 154 1.74 -0.80 -9.81
CA GLU A 154 1.43 0.59 -9.56
C GLU A 154 1.96 1.43 -10.72
N ILE A 155 1.10 1.62 -11.74
CA ILE A 155 1.42 2.39 -12.95
C ILE A 155 1.35 3.89 -12.71
N PHE A 156 0.71 4.31 -11.62
CA PHE A 156 0.71 5.68 -11.17
C PHE A 156 0.89 5.74 -9.65
N ASN A 157 2.00 6.32 -9.25
CA ASN A 157 2.30 6.67 -7.87
C ASN A 157 2.49 8.20 -7.80
N ALA A 158 1.70 8.86 -6.95
CA ALA A 158 1.69 10.32 -6.88
C ALA A 158 2.98 10.92 -6.30
N CYS A 159 3.84 10.08 -5.70
CA CYS A 159 5.16 10.45 -5.18
C CYS A 159 6.28 10.34 -6.21
N ARG A 160 6.01 9.78 -7.39
CA ARG A 160 7.06 9.43 -8.36
C ARG A 160 7.05 10.36 -9.56
N ALA A 161 8.22 10.47 -10.21
CA ALA A 161 8.38 11.23 -11.44
C ALA A 161 7.48 10.69 -12.56
N PRO A 162 6.97 11.55 -13.46
CA PRO A 162 6.11 11.12 -14.56
C PRO A 162 6.76 10.05 -15.44
N GLU A 163 8.07 10.11 -15.65
CA GLU A 163 8.83 9.15 -16.45
C GLU A 163 8.84 7.75 -15.82
N ALA A 164 8.95 7.68 -14.48
CA ALA A 164 8.88 6.40 -13.76
C ALA A 164 7.49 5.78 -13.87
N ASN A 165 6.44 6.58 -13.76
CA ASN A 165 5.05 6.15 -13.95
C ASN A 165 4.82 5.67 -15.40
N ALA A 166 5.33 6.39 -16.41
CA ALA A 166 5.22 5.99 -17.82
C ALA A 166 5.90 4.63 -18.09
N MET A 167 7.09 4.40 -17.51
CA MET A 167 7.77 3.10 -17.62
C MET A 167 6.98 1.98 -16.91
N ALA A 168 6.37 2.26 -15.76
CA ALA A 168 5.54 1.31 -15.05
C ALA A 168 4.29 0.92 -15.84
N GLU A 169 3.67 1.88 -16.54
CA GLU A 169 2.53 1.62 -17.43
C GLU A 169 2.93 0.73 -18.61
N LEU A 170 4.07 0.99 -19.26
CA LEU A 170 4.59 0.14 -20.32
C LEU A 170 4.89 -1.27 -19.83
N TYR A 171 5.47 -1.40 -18.64
CA TYR A 171 5.74 -2.69 -18.02
C TYR A 171 4.45 -3.47 -17.76
N ALA A 172 3.44 -2.85 -17.13
CA ALA A 172 2.16 -3.48 -16.87
C ALA A 172 1.48 -3.94 -18.16
N LYS A 173 1.45 -3.08 -19.18
CA LYS A 173 0.86 -3.38 -20.50
C LYS A 173 1.58 -4.53 -21.20
N HIS A 174 2.91 -4.56 -21.17
CA HIS A 174 3.70 -5.60 -21.85
C HIS A 174 3.45 -7.01 -21.28
N TYR A 175 3.29 -7.11 -19.94
CA TYR A 175 3.10 -8.38 -19.27
C TYR A 175 1.63 -8.71 -18.94
N GLY A 176 0.67 -7.85 -19.30
CA GLY A 176 -0.75 -8.04 -19.02
C GLY A 176 -1.08 -7.99 -17.52
N LEU A 177 -0.34 -7.17 -16.75
CA LEU A 177 -0.52 -7.01 -15.32
C LEU A 177 -1.63 -6.00 -15.02
N ILE A 178 -2.32 -6.19 -13.89
CA ILE A 178 -3.39 -5.29 -13.44
C ILE A 178 -2.82 -3.89 -13.21
N PRO A 179 -3.35 -2.83 -13.88
CA PRO A 179 -2.95 -1.46 -13.61
C PRO A 179 -3.48 -1.01 -12.24
N PHE A 180 -2.62 -0.39 -11.44
CA PHE A 180 -2.91 0.04 -10.09
C PHE A 180 -2.38 1.45 -9.84
N ALA A 181 -2.94 2.16 -8.85
CA ALA A 181 -2.46 3.49 -8.47
C ALA A 181 -2.60 3.72 -6.97
N GLY A 182 -1.69 4.52 -6.41
CA GLY A 182 -1.71 4.98 -5.05
C GLY A 182 -1.01 6.33 -4.88
N SER A 183 -1.23 6.97 -3.73
CA SER A 183 -0.56 8.25 -3.47
C SER A 183 0.84 8.09 -2.93
N ASP A 184 1.15 6.98 -2.26
CA ASP A 184 2.40 6.81 -1.49
C ASP A 184 2.58 7.98 -0.50
N ASN A 185 1.45 8.30 0.17
CA ASN A 185 1.36 9.51 0.97
C ASN A 185 2.01 9.31 2.35
N HIS A 186 2.96 10.18 2.68
CA HIS A 186 3.71 10.19 3.94
C HIS A 186 3.44 11.41 4.81
N SER A 187 2.71 12.40 4.28
CA SER A 187 2.62 13.74 4.87
C SER A 187 1.20 14.34 4.88
N ALA A 188 0.19 13.49 4.68
CA ALA A 188 -1.22 13.86 4.62
C ALA A 188 -1.47 15.04 3.64
N GLU A 189 -1.93 16.18 4.13
CA GLU A 189 -2.32 17.35 3.33
C GLU A 189 -1.16 18.02 2.56
N GLU A 190 0.09 17.77 2.91
CA GLU A 190 1.24 18.37 2.22
C GLU A 190 1.49 17.73 0.83
N ARG A 191 0.84 16.60 0.54
CA ARG A 191 0.99 15.93 -0.75
C ARG A 191 0.24 16.68 -1.85
N PRO A 192 0.92 17.14 -2.92
CA PRO A 192 0.28 17.97 -3.97
C PRO A 192 -0.65 17.17 -4.89
N MET A 193 -0.39 15.90 -5.10
CA MET A 193 -1.16 14.99 -5.93
C MET A 193 -1.57 13.77 -5.11
N LEU A 194 -2.79 13.31 -5.33
CA LEU A 194 -3.34 12.09 -4.74
C LEU A 194 -3.76 11.13 -5.85
N ALA A 195 -3.73 9.85 -5.55
CA ALA A 195 -4.17 8.81 -6.46
C ALA A 195 -4.76 7.63 -5.70
N GLY A 196 -5.34 6.68 -6.41
CA GLY A 196 -5.89 5.47 -5.82
C GLY A 196 -6.84 4.77 -6.77
N MET A 197 -7.75 3.99 -6.19
CA MET A 197 -8.72 3.21 -6.96
C MET A 197 -10.15 3.71 -6.70
N LEU A 198 -10.95 3.74 -7.78
CA LEU A 198 -12.38 4.02 -7.76
C LEU A 198 -13.17 2.72 -7.83
N SER A 199 -14.26 2.67 -7.08
CA SER A 199 -15.27 1.61 -7.19
C SER A 199 -16.65 2.20 -7.44
N SER A 200 -17.47 1.52 -8.24
CA SER A 200 -18.88 1.88 -8.45
C SER A 200 -19.73 1.64 -7.20
N GLU A 201 -19.35 0.66 -6.39
CA GLU A 201 -20.02 0.26 -5.15
C GLU A 201 -19.05 0.33 -3.98
N PRO A 202 -19.52 0.53 -2.74
CA PRO A 202 -18.63 0.47 -1.56
C PRO A 202 -17.90 -0.87 -1.48
N ILE A 203 -16.60 -0.82 -1.16
CA ILE A 203 -15.80 -2.00 -0.80
C ILE A 203 -16.21 -2.45 0.60
N LYS A 204 -16.51 -3.73 0.75
CA LYS A 204 -17.01 -4.30 2.00
C LYS A 204 -15.90 -4.69 2.97
N ASP A 205 -14.86 -5.32 2.43
CA ASP A 205 -13.71 -5.84 3.14
C ASP A 205 -12.53 -6.04 2.17
N GLU A 206 -11.38 -6.47 2.68
CA GLU A 206 -10.17 -6.72 1.90
C GLU A 206 -10.37 -7.81 0.84
N ALA A 207 -11.19 -8.81 1.10
CA ALA A 207 -11.47 -9.89 0.15
C ALA A 207 -12.31 -9.38 -1.04
N ASP A 208 -13.31 -8.52 -0.79
CA ASP A 208 -14.09 -7.86 -1.84
C ASP A 208 -13.20 -6.94 -2.70
N PHE A 209 -12.27 -6.19 -2.06
CA PHE A 209 -11.30 -5.38 -2.80
C PHE A 209 -10.44 -6.22 -3.73
N VAL A 210 -9.83 -7.29 -3.21
CA VAL A 210 -8.99 -8.22 -3.99
C VAL A 210 -9.77 -8.81 -5.16
N ARG A 211 -10.99 -9.29 -4.91
CA ARG A 211 -11.87 -9.85 -5.95
C ARG A 211 -12.14 -8.83 -7.06
N ARG A 212 -12.54 -7.62 -6.68
CA ARG A 212 -12.86 -6.56 -7.66
C ARG A 212 -11.65 -6.12 -8.45
N CYS A 213 -10.50 -6.01 -7.81
CA CYS A 213 -9.26 -5.67 -8.48
C CYS A 213 -8.88 -6.74 -9.52
N LYS A 214 -8.93 -8.04 -9.13
CA LYS A 214 -8.64 -9.16 -10.03
C LYS A 214 -9.64 -9.28 -11.20
N ASN A 215 -10.87 -8.84 -11.01
CA ASN A 215 -11.91 -8.83 -12.05
C ASN A 215 -11.89 -7.58 -12.94
N GLY A 216 -11.03 -6.59 -12.69
CA GLY A 216 -11.01 -5.34 -13.44
C GLY A 216 -12.22 -4.44 -13.18
N GLU A 217 -12.84 -4.53 -12.00
CA GLU A 217 -14.01 -3.75 -11.60
C GLU A 217 -13.63 -2.38 -10.97
N LEU A 218 -12.34 -2.11 -10.82
CA LEU A 218 -11.82 -0.88 -10.23
C LEU A 218 -11.12 -0.03 -11.29
N GLU A 219 -11.28 1.30 -11.17
CA GLU A 219 -10.66 2.28 -12.06
C GLU A 219 -9.61 3.10 -11.29
N ILE A 220 -8.59 3.56 -12.00
CA ILE A 220 -7.59 4.48 -11.44
C ILE A 220 -8.16 5.90 -11.41
N PHE A 221 -7.95 6.62 -10.31
CA PHE A 221 -8.15 8.06 -10.27
C PHE A 221 -6.86 8.80 -9.90
N LYS A 222 -6.81 10.07 -10.33
CA LYS A 222 -5.77 11.05 -9.99
C LYS A 222 -6.47 12.33 -9.57
N LEU A 223 -6.01 12.97 -8.51
CA LEU A 223 -6.62 14.15 -7.95
C LEU A 223 -5.52 15.14 -7.50
N GLU A 224 -5.56 16.38 -7.98
CA GLU A 224 -4.80 17.46 -7.35
C GLU A 224 -5.35 17.69 -5.94
N ASN A 225 -4.45 17.81 -4.95
CA ASN A 225 -4.89 17.99 -3.57
C ASN A 225 -5.47 19.41 -3.39
N PRO A 226 -6.77 19.53 -3.11
CA PRO A 226 -7.41 20.85 -2.98
C PRO A 226 -7.02 21.60 -1.70
N GLN A 227 -6.29 20.96 -0.78
CA GLN A 227 -5.86 21.56 0.49
C GLN A 227 -4.37 21.97 0.47
N LYS A 228 -3.66 21.78 -0.63
CA LYS A 228 -2.22 22.09 -0.72
C LYS A 228 -1.89 23.57 -0.47
N ASP A 229 -2.82 24.47 -0.81
CA ASP A 229 -2.61 25.93 -0.78
C ASP A 229 -3.35 26.60 0.41
N GLN A 230 -3.81 25.84 1.39
CA GLN A 230 -4.43 26.32 2.64
C GLN A 230 -3.48 26.18 3.82
#